data_529ad121c1efc13330c425a0db82a4e9
#
_entry.id   529ad121c1efc13330c425a0db82a4e9
#
_cell.length_a   1.000
_cell.length_b   1.000
_cell.length_c   1.000
_cell.angle_alpha   90.00
_cell.angle_beta   90.00
_cell.angle_gamma   90.00
#
_symmetry.space_group_name_H-M   'P 1'
#
loop_
_entity.id
_entity.type
_entity.pdbx_description
1 polymer ?
#
loop_
_entity_poly.entity_id
_entity_poly.type
_entity_poly.pdbx_seq_one_letter_code
_entity_poly.pdbx_strand_id
1 'polypeptide(L)'
;LPLAVDSPVDIGVVLFCETCGKCAENCPSQAIPHGDKVEIRGVLKWQLDDEKCQRFWCSNPVKWNDCSRCIGVCPWNRKDVWYHRMSVRAVRGSPAARKILLWLDDLIRGKRPRPRVKWLDYSVGGRRTL
;
A
#
# COMPACT_ATOMS: atom_id res chain seq x y z
N LEU A 1 -31.30 -10.82 9.47
CA LEU A 1 -30.31 -11.44 10.34
C LEU A 1 -29.78 -10.38 11.28
N PRO A 2 -29.93 -10.50 12.62
CA PRO A 2 -29.26 -9.63 13.57
C PRO A 2 -27.76 -9.95 13.54
N LEU A 3 -26.97 -9.11 12.85
CA LEU A 3 -25.53 -9.18 12.86
C LEU A 3 -25.03 -8.36 14.05
N ALA A 4 -24.43 -9.02 15.03
CA ALA A 4 -23.65 -8.34 16.05
C ALA A 4 -22.36 -7.86 15.38
N VAL A 5 -22.08 -6.57 15.48
CA VAL A 5 -20.86 -5.97 14.94
C VAL A 5 -19.80 -5.98 16.05
N ASP A 6 -18.62 -6.49 15.75
CA ASP A 6 -17.48 -6.45 16.68
C ASP A 6 -17.05 -5.00 16.93
N SER A 7 -16.53 -4.76 18.14
CA SER A 7 -15.97 -3.45 18.46
C SER A 7 -14.76 -3.14 17.57
N PRO A 8 -14.60 -1.90 17.08
CA PRO A 8 -13.44 -1.49 16.29
C PRO A 8 -12.13 -1.72 17.06
N VAL A 9 -11.16 -2.34 16.42
CA VAL A 9 -9.83 -2.57 17.01
C VAL A 9 -8.80 -1.79 16.21
N ASP A 10 -8.06 -0.89 16.88
CA ASP A 10 -6.89 -0.25 16.26
C ASP A 10 -5.72 -1.24 16.23
N ILE A 11 -5.36 -1.64 15.03
CA ILE A 11 -4.23 -2.54 14.77
C ILE A 11 -2.91 -1.79 14.53
N GLY A 12 -2.89 -0.44 14.62
CA GLY A 12 -1.71 0.40 14.44
C GLY A 12 -1.30 0.63 12.98
N VAL A 13 -2.15 0.30 12.01
CA VAL A 13 -1.85 0.45 10.58
C VAL A 13 -1.65 1.90 10.18
N VAL A 14 -2.44 2.81 10.73
CA VAL A 14 -2.36 4.25 10.41
C VAL A 14 -1.01 4.83 10.80
N LEU A 15 -0.53 4.52 12.02
CA LEU A 15 0.78 4.95 12.51
C LEU A 15 1.94 4.37 11.68
N PHE A 16 1.78 3.15 11.18
CA PHE A 16 2.76 2.55 10.28
C PHE A 16 2.76 3.23 8.91
N CYS A 17 1.59 3.52 8.34
CA CYS A 17 1.45 4.18 7.05
C CYS A 17 2.08 5.58 7.03
N GLU A 18 2.01 6.33 8.14
CA GLU A 18 2.68 7.63 8.28
C GLU A 18 4.21 7.56 8.07
N THR A 19 4.80 6.43 8.38
CA THR A 19 6.26 6.22 8.22
C THR A 19 6.60 5.55 6.89
N CYS A 20 5.70 4.73 6.34
CA CYS A 20 5.99 3.79 5.26
C CYS A 20 5.99 4.44 3.87
N GLY A 21 4.88 5.05 3.44
CA GLY A 21 4.72 5.68 2.13
C GLY A 21 4.88 4.82 0.87
N LYS A 22 5.25 3.53 0.97
CA LYS A 22 5.57 2.66 -0.18
C LYS A 22 4.49 2.59 -1.24
N CYS A 23 3.22 2.59 -0.84
CA CYS A 23 2.11 2.55 -1.79
C CYS A 23 2.05 3.80 -2.67
N ALA A 24 2.32 4.97 -2.10
CA ALA A 24 2.38 6.22 -2.84
C ALA A 24 3.61 6.28 -3.77
N GLU A 25 4.80 5.92 -3.27
CA GLU A 25 6.05 5.88 -4.06
C GLU A 25 5.97 4.93 -5.26
N ASN A 26 5.21 3.86 -5.14
CA ASN A 26 5.08 2.84 -6.19
C ASN A 26 3.83 2.99 -7.04
N CYS A 27 3.01 4.02 -6.82
CA CYS A 27 1.80 4.25 -7.58
C CYS A 27 2.13 4.76 -8.99
N PRO A 28 1.84 4.01 -10.06
CA PRO A 28 2.20 4.39 -11.41
C PRO A 28 1.40 5.59 -11.94
N SER A 29 0.19 5.77 -11.43
CA SER A 29 -0.67 6.90 -11.76
C SER A 29 -0.50 8.09 -10.82
N GLN A 30 0.32 7.95 -9.76
CA GLN A 30 0.46 8.96 -8.69
C GLN A 30 -0.89 9.39 -8.09
N ALA A 31 -1.81 8.45 -8.00
CA ALA A 31 -3.14 8.67 -7.45
C ALA A 31 -3.15 8.66 -5.90
N ILE A 32 -2.11 8.11 -5.27
CA ILE A 32 -1.98 8.07 -3.82
C ILE A 32 -1.09 9.25 -3.39
N PRO A 33 -1.58 10.14 -2.53
CA PRO A 33 -0.83 11.34 -2.13
C PRO A 33 0.41 11.00 -1.30
N HIS A 34 1.45 11.83 -1.45
CA HIS A 34 2.70 11.78 -0.69
C HIS A 34 2.73 12.81 0.46
N GLY A 35 1.66 13.26 0.95
CA GLY A 35 1.62 14.31 1.96
C GLY A 35 0.84 13.90 3.19
N ASP A 36 0.41 14.93 3.89
CA ASP A 36 -0.39 14.80 5.10
C ASP A 36 -1.81 14.32 4.80
N LYS A 37 -2.45 13.82 5.84
CA LYS A 37 -3.86 13.49 5.79
C LYS A 37 -4.69 14.73 5.65
N VAL A 38 -5.81 14.62 4.95
CA VAL A 38 -6.82 15.68 4.81
C VAL A 38 -8.11 15.25 5.48
N GLU A 39 -8.81 16.19 6.08
CA GLU A 39 -10.12 15.96 6.68
C GLU A 39 -11.18 16.00 5.60
N ILE A 40 -11.89 14.90 5.43
CA ILE A 40 -13.00 14.79 4.49
C ILE A 40 -14.20 14.19 5.19
N ARG A 41 -15.28 14.95 5.27
CA ARG A 41 -16.53 14.53 5.93
C ARG A 41 -16.31 14.06 7.38
N GLY A 42 -15.47 14.78 8.12
CA GLY A 42 -15.16 14.46 9.52
C GLY A 42 -14.17 13.30 9.71
N VAL A 43 -13.56 12.78 8.65
CA VAL A 43 -12.56 11.71 8.72
C VAL A 43 -11.21 12.21 8.23
N LEU A 44 -10.19 12.09 9.06
CA LEU A 44 -8.80 12.40 8.70
C LEU A 44 -8.16 11.24 7.96
N LYS A 45 -7.91 11.40 6.66
CA LYS A 45 -7.39 10.32 5.79
C LYS A 45 -6.53 10.84 4.66
N TRP A 46 -5.73 9.95 4.06
CA TRP A 46 -5.13 10.20 2.74
C TRP A 46 -6.20 10.00 1.68
N GLN A 47 -6.50 11.06 0.94
CA GLN A 47 -7.49 11.00 -0.13
C GLN A 47 -6.85 10.48 -1.41
N LEU A 48 -7.29 9.34 -1.86
CA LEU A 48 -6.94 8.80 -3.17
C LEU A 48 -7.59 9.65 -4.28
N ASP A 49 -6.85 9.91 -5.34
CA ASP A 49 -7.38 10.46 -6.59
C ASP A 49 -7.95 9.31 -7.42
N ASP A 50 -9.22 9.05 -7.25
CA ASP A 50 -9.91 7.91 -7.85
C ASP A 50 -9.89 8.01 -9.38
N GLU A 51 -9.97 9.22 -9.93
CA GLU A 51 -9.98 9.45 -11.38
C GLU A 51 -8.63 9.08 -12.01
N LYS A 52 -7.51 9.50 -11.42
CA LYS A 52 -6.18 9.10 -11.89
C LYS A 52 -5.97 7.59 -11.81
N CYS A 53 -6.42 6.99 -10.71
CA CYS A 53 -6.32 5.54 -10.52
C CYS A 53 -7.12 4.79 -11.58
N GLN A 54 -8.37 5.17 -11.79
CA GLN A 54 -9.26 4.55 -12.76
C GLN A 54 -8.80 4.76 -14.21
N ARG A 55 -8.36 5.96 -14.56
CA ARG A 55 -7.79 6.23 -15.89
C ARG A 55 -6.62 5.31 -16.21
N PHE A 56 -5.75 5.07 -15.23
CA PHE A 56 -4.65 4.13 -15.40
C PHE A 56 -5.14 2.70 -15.66
N TRP A 57 -6.15 2.24 -14.96
CA TRP A 57 -6.76 0.92 -15.20
C TRP A 57 -7.34 0.81 -16.62
N CYS A 58 -8.10 1.84 -17.04
CA CYS A 58 -8.75 1.84 -18.33
C CYS A 58 -7.77 1.98 -19.50
N SER A 59 -6.60 2.60 -19.28
CA SER A 59 -5.57 2.80 -20.31
C SER A 59 -4.69 1.57 -20.52
N ASN A 60 -4.80 0.56 -19.68
CA ASN A 60 -4.01 -0.64 -19.79
C ASN A 60 -4.46 -1.45 -21.02
N PRO A 61 -3.55 -1.78 -21.98
CA PRO A 61 -3.89 -2.54 -23.19
C PRO A 61 -4.39 -3.96 -22.89
N VAL A 62 -4.07 -4.48 -21.72
CA VAL A 62 -4.63 -5.75 -21.22
C VAL A 62 -5.92 -5.41 -20.46
N LYS A 63 -7.00 -5.23 -21.22
CA LYS A 63 -8.34 -4.96 -20.70
C LYS A 63 -8.66 -5.89 -19.52
N TRP A 64 -9.16 -5.31 -18.39
CA TRP A 64 -9.65 -6.01 -17.19
C TRP A 64 -8.63 -6.37 -16.11
N ASN A 65 -7.41 -5.88 -16.16
CA ASN A 65 -6.45 -6.10 -15.08
C ASN A 65 -6.33 -4.86 -14.19
N ASP A 66 -6.80 -4.98 -12.98
CA ASP A 66 -6.53 -4.01 -11.92
C ASP A 66 -5.03 -3.93 -11.64
N CYS A 67 -4.58 -2.72 -11.37
CA CYS A 67 -3.17 -2.46 -11.13
C CYS A 67 -2.64 -3.17 -9.89
N SER A 68 -3.39 -3.23 -8.80
CA SER A 68 -3.10 -3.86 -7.49
C SER A 68 -1.68 -3.62 -6.93
N ARG A 69 -0.92 -2.68 -7.52
CA ARG A 69 0.48 -2.43 -7.15
C ARG A 69 0.63 -1.95 -5.72
N CYS A 70 -0.24 -1.05 -5.28
CA CYS A 70 -0.26 -0.55 -3.91
C CYS A 70 -0.46 -1.66 -2.87
N ILE A 71 -1.29 -2.66 -3.19
CA ILE A 71 -1.52 -3.83 -2.35
C ILE A 71 -0.28 -4.75 -2.37
N GLY A 72 0.30 -4.96 -3.55
CA GLY A 72 1.44 -5.85 -3.74
C GLY A 72 2.74 -5.37 -3.05
N VAL A 73 2.96 -4.06 -2.98
CA VAL A 73 4.15 -3.48 -2.31
C VAL A 73 3.96 -3.29 -0.81
N CYS A 74 2.74 -3.37 -0.30
CA CYS A 74 2.42 -3.07 1.08
C CYS A 74 3.04 -4.09 2.04
N PRO A 75 3.92 -3.69 2.99
CA PRO A 75 4.48 -4.60 3.98
C PRO A 75 3.42 -5.15 4.93
N TRP A 76 2.33 -4.41 5.14
CA TRP A 76 1.21 -4.82 5.97
C TRP A 76 0.37 -5.92 5.34
N ASN A 77 0.26 -5.93 4.02
CA ASN A 77 -0.51 -6.92 3.27
C ASN A 77 0.34 -8.17 2.97
N ARG A 78 0.74 -8.89 3.99
CA ARG A 78 1.54 -10.12 3.89
C ARG A 78 0.76 -11.32 4.40
N LYS A 79 1.26 -12.52 4.03
CA LYS A 79 0.71 -13.77 4.56
C LYS A 79 0.74 -13.75 6.09
N ASP A 80 -0.32 -14.26 6.70
CA ASP A 80 -0.42 -14.38 8.14
C ASP A 80 0.48 -15.52 8.65
N VAL A 81 1.73 -15.16 8.94
CA VAL A 81 2.74 -16.03 9.52
C VAL A 81 3.18 -15.47 10.88
N TRP A 82 3.72 -16.31 11.74
CA TRP A 82 4.05 -15.95 13.11
C TRP A 82 4.97 -14.72 13.23
N TYR A 83 5.99 -14.61 12.37
CA TYR A 83 6.91 -13.47 12.37
C TYR A 83 6.23 -12.16 11.90
N HIS A 84 5.25 -12.24 10.99
CA HIS A 84 4.46 -11.08 10.60
C HIS A 84 3.60 -10.59 11.77
N ARG A 85 2.96 -11.50 12.52
CA ARG A 85 2.21 -11.15 13.74
C ARG A 85 3.10 -10.49 14.81
N MET A 86 4.32 -10.97 14.97
CA MET A 86 5.31 -10.34 15.88
C MET A 86 5.67 -8.93 15.40
N SER A 87 5.93 -8.74 14.10
CA SER A 87 6.22 -7.43 13.50
C SER A 87 5.07 -6.45 13.71
N VAL A 88 3.84 -6.87 13.50
CA VAL A 88 2.63 -6.05 13.75
C VAL A 88 2.54 -5.60 15.21
N ARG A 89 2.80 -6.51 16.17
CA ARG A 89 2.81 -6.17 17.59
C ARG A 89 3.91 -5.16 17.92
N ALA A 90 5.12 -5.34 17.40
CA ALA A 90 6.24 -4.44 17.62
C ALA A 90 5.98 -3.03 17.04
N VAL A 91 5.39 -2.95 15.87
CA VAL A 91 5.01 -1.69 15.20
C VAL A 91 4.00 -0.88 15.99
N ARG A 92 3.05 -1.54 16.66
CA ARG A 92 2.07 -0.87 17.54
C ARG A 92 2.73 -0.20 18.74
N GLY A 93 3.72 -0.86 19.34
CA GLY A 93 4.32 -0.44 20.61
C GLY A 93 5.43 0.61 20.46
N SER A 94 6.12 0.71 19.32
CA SER A 94 7.36 1.49 19.24
C SER A 94 7.55 2.20 17.88
N PRO A 95 7.78 3.54 17.89
CA PRO A 95 8.17 4.27 16.69
C PRO A 95 9.50 3.81 16.10
N ALA A 96 10.45 3.41 16.93
CA ALA A 96 11.73 2.87 16.48
C ALA A 96 11.56 1.53 15.74
N ALA A 97 10.69 0.66 16.25
CA ALA A 97 10.39 -0.61 15.59
C ALA A 97 9.80 -0.40 14.18
N ARG A 98 8.97 0.63 13.98
CA ARG A 98 8.42 0.98 12.66
C ARG A 98 9.53 1.27 11.66
N LYS A 99 10.49 2.12 12.03
CA LYS A 99 11.63 2.50 11.17
C LYS A 99 12.55 1.31 10.89
N ILE A 100 12.88 0.53 11.91
CA ILE A 100 13.76 -0.64 11.78
C ILE A 100 13.12 -1.71 10.89
N LEU A 101 11.86 -2.04 11.12
CA LEU A 101 11.16 -3.07 10.33
C LEU A 101 10.92 -2.62 8.89
N LEU A 102 10.68 -1.32 8.67
CA LEU A 102 10.59 -0.78 7.32
C LEU A 102 11.93 -0.84 6.61
N TRP A 103 13.03 -0.47 7.29
CA TRP A 103 14.39 -0.58 6.75
C TRP A 103 14.75 -2.04 6.41
N LEU A 104 14.40 -2.99 7.26
CA LEU A 104 14.60 -4.43 7.00
C LEU A 104 13.77 -4.91 5.79
N ASP A 105 12.53 -4.46 5.67
CA ASP A 105 11.70 -4.77 4.50
C ASP A 105 12.30 -4.17 3.21
N ASP A 106 12.86 -2.96 3.29
CA ASP A 106 13.57 -2.32 2.18
C ASP A 106 14.84 -3.08 1.78
N LEU A 107 15.59 -3.57 2.76
CA LEU A 107 16.81 -4.35 2.52
C LEU A 107 16.50 -5.70 1.86
N ILE A 108 15.47 -6.38 2.32
CA ILE A 108 15.12 -7.73 1.85
C ILE A 108 14.38 -7.70 0.50
N ARG A 109 13.55 -6.71 0.27
CA ARG A 109 12.61 -6.65 -0.86
C ARG A 109 12.80 -5.47 -1.79
N GLY A 110 13.60 -4.48 -1.36
CA GLY A 110 13.79 -3.21 -2.03
C GLY A 110 12.64 -2.22 -1.78
N LYS A 111 12.93 -0.95 -1.96
CA LYS A 111 11.93 0.14 -1.86
C LYS A 111 10.84 0.03 -2.92
N ARG A 112 11.18 -0.52 -4.08
CA ARG A 112 10.27 -0.74 -5.21
C ARG A 112 10.25 -2.21 -5.58
N PRO A 113 9.62 -3.07 -4.77
CA PRO A 113 9.55 -4.48 -5.06
C PRO A 113 8.84 -4.69 -6.40
N ARG A 114 9.48 -5.46 -7.29
CA ARG A 114 8.85 -5.83 -8.56
C ARG A 114 7.59 -6.64 -8.28
N PRO A 115 6.45 -6.28 -8.85
CA PRO A 115 5.27 -7.11 -8.72
C PRO A 115 5.57 -8.50 -9.30
N ARG A 116 5.17 -9.55 -8.60
CA ARG A 116 5.37 -10.94 -9.08
C ARG A 116 4.52 -11.29 -10.30
N VAL A 117 3.74 -10.37 -10.79
CA VAL A 117 2.76 -10.59 -11.86
C VAL A 117 3.28 -9.95 -13.13
N LYS A 118 3.68 -10.76 -14.10
CA LYS A 118 4.29 -10.35 -15.38
C LYS A 118 3.46 -9.32 -16.18
N TRP A 119 2.14 -9.30 -16.01
CA TRP A 119 1.28 -8.37 -16.73
C TRP A 119 1.34 -6.92 -16.20
N LEU A 120 1.86 -6.70 -14.99
CA LEU A 120 2.11 -5.34 -14.47
C LEU A 120 3.31 -4.65 -15.11
N ASP A 121 4.15 -5.38 -15.84
CA ASP A 121 5.33 -4.84 -16.52
C ASP A 121 5.02 -4.28 -17.92
N TYR A 122 3.76 -4.33 -18.36
CA TYR A 122 3.35 -3.73 -19.62
C TYR A 122 3.21 -2.22 -19.47
N SER A 123 4.18 -1.48 -20.00
CA SER A 123 4.10 -0.04 -20.15
C SER A 123 3.06 0.34 -21.20
N VAL A 124 2.22 1.30 -20.88
CA VAL A 124 1.36 1.96 -21.88
C VAL A 124 2.26 2.59 -22.94
N GLY A 125 2.16 2.12 -24.20
CA GLY A 125 2.91 2.69 -25.32
C GLY A 125 4.23 2.01 -25.68
N GLY A 126 4.46 0.75 -25.30
CA GLY A 126 5.57 -0.07 -25.83
C GLY A 126 6.99 0.33 -25.39
N ARG A 127 7.15 1.27 -24.48
CA ARG A 127 8.44 1.56 -23.85
C ARG A 127 8.60 0.77 -22.55
N ARG A 128 9.53 -0.18 -22.55
CA ARG A 128 10.00 -0.82 -21.32
C ARG A 128 10.70 0.23 -20.47
N THR A 129 10.12 0.59 -19.35
CA THR A 129 10.87 1.26 -18.28
C THR A 129 11.56 0.17 -17.48
N LEU A 130 12.86 0.05 -17.64
CA LEU A 130 13.76 -0.78 -16.85
C LEU A 130 13.74 -0.35 -15.38
#